data_95a621f0b1c1e3fbc5ab0441a3e60af9
#
_entry.id   95a621f0b1c1e3fbc5ab0441a3e60af9
#
_cell.length_a   1.000
_cell.length_b   1.000
_cell.length_c   1.000
_cell.angle_alpha   90.00
_cell.angle_beta   90.00
_cell.angle_gamma   90.00
#
_symmetry.space_group_name_H-M   'P 1'
#
loop_
_entity.id
_entity.type
_entity.pdbx_description
1 polymer ?
#
loop_
_entity_poly.entity_id
_entity_poly.type
_entity_poly.pdbx_seq_one_letter_code
_entity_poly.pdbx_strand_id
1 'polypeptide(L)'
;MRRPGSKLVVALLLGLLWIPGIAQAQDLSKAQRAEIRRFAYNNSLFVLYHEVAHLLFHQLDLPILGREEDAADNMATWTLLNKRTKETDRALADAAQGWILSGIAYDSGGDESDYAANHSLDKQRAYQIVCLMVGMDETAFRPIANEYRMERDRQDSCYWDYDTVDRAFKGLLGGRDNKNGRGTEVVVTYHDAGGQLKAAADAFRSSGVFDQVADELRNNYSLREPVQFNAKRCGEANAFYDPETVEVIFCYELMADYMELYQASMPEDVAPAPRQTGVGKEKTSKF
;
A
#
# COMPACT_ATOMS: atom_id res chain seq x y z
N MET A 1 -2.60 -77.97 -44.31
CA MET A 1 -3.02 -76.55 -44.18
C MET A 1 -2.28 -75.92 -43.02
N ARG A 2 -1.26 -75.11 -43.28
CA ARG A 2 -0.40 -74.40 -42.23
C ARG A 2 -0.90 -73.00 -42.14
N ARG A 3 -1.23 -72.52 -40.90
CA ARG A 3 -1.57 -71.11 -40.55
C ARG A 3 -0.25 -70.33 -40.30
N PRO A 4 -0.10 -69.12 -40.81
CA PRO A 4 1.07 -68.29 -40.51
C PRO A 4 0.88 -67.58 -39.17
N GLY A 5 1.98 -67.56 -38.42
CA GLY A 5 2.07 -66.90 -37.11
C GLY A 5 2.18 -65.37 -37.24
N SER A 6 1.35 -64.67 -36.49
CA SER A 6 1.39 -63.21 -36.33
C SER A 6 2.53 -62.81 -35.39
N LYS A 7 3.47 -61.98 -35.87
CA LYS A 7 4.54 -61.39 -35.06
C LYS A 7 3.97 -60.09 -34.44
N LEU A 8 3.86 -60.10 -33.12
CA LEU A 8 3.51 -58.94 -32.32
C LEU A 8 4.73 -58.01 -32.23
N VAL A 9 4.69 -56.84 -32.83
CA VAL A 9 5.68 -55.76 -32.64
C VAL A 9 5.24 -54.93 -31.47
N VAL A 10 5.93 -55.03 -30.35
CA VAL A 10 5.75 -54.15 -29.17
C VAL A 10 6.52 -52.85 -29.41
N ALA A 11 5.79 -51.77 -29.72
CA ALA A 11 6.38 -50.45 -29.80
C ALA A 11 6.49 -49.86 -28.36
N LEU A 12 7.71 -49.70 -27.85
CA LEU A 12 8.00 -49.00 -26.62
C LEU A 12 7.83 -47.48 -26.87
N LEU A 13 6.73 -46.91 -26.41
CA LEU A 13 6.54 -45.45 -26.31
C LEU A 13 7.32 -44.95 -25.07
N LEU A 14 8.48 -44.35 -25.31
CA LEU A 14 9.20 -43.53 -24.31
C LEU A 14 8.40 -42.24 -24.10
N GLY A 15 7.54 -42.23 -23.09
CA GLY A 15 6.90 -41.02 -22.62
C GLY A 15 7.93 -40.11 -21.97
N LEU A 16 8.27 -38.98 -22.60
CA LEU A 16 8.95 -37.89 -21.95
C LEU A 16 8.01 -37.35 -20.85
N LEU A 17 8.32 -37.69 -19.61
CA LEU A 17 7.76 -37.00 -18.43
C LEU A 17 8.27 -35.58 -18.42
N TRP A 18 7.43 -34.64 -18.87
CA TRP A 18 7.61 -33.23 -18.57
C TRP A 18 7.45 -33.07 -17.06
N ILE A 19 8.54 -32.94 -16.33
CA ILE A 19 8.54 -32.53 -14.94
C ILE A 19 8.32 -31.01 -15.01
N PRO A 20 7.19 -30.47 -14.54
CA PRO A 20 7.06 -29.02 -14.40
C PRO A 20 8.19 -28.59 -13.44
N GLY A 21 9.04 -27.69 -13.92
CA GLY A 21 10.07 -27.11 -13.06
C GLY A 21 9.38 -26.51 -11.83
N ILE A 22 9.77 -26.98 -10.66
CA ILE A 22 9.41 -26.33 -9.39
C ILE A 22 10.03 -24.94 -9.49
N ALA A 23 9.18 -23.92 -9.69
CA ALA A 23 9.64 -22.54 -9.56
C ALA A 23 10.22 -22.41 -8.15
N GLN A 24 11.54 -22.37 -8.05
CA GLN A 24 12.21 -22.06 -6.80
C GLN A 24 11.82 -20.64 -6.45
N ALA A 25 11.12 -20.46 -5.33
CA ALA A 25 10.91 -19.14 -4.76
C ALA A 25 12.31 -18.52 -4.57
N GLN A 26 12.63 -17.51 -5.40
CA GLN A 26 13.92 -16.84 -5.30
C GLN A 26 14.02 -16.17 -3.93
N ASP A 27 15.10 -16.42 -3.22
CA ASP A 27 15.39 -15.75 -1.96
C ASP A 27 15.55 -14.23 -2.22
N LEU A 28 14.61 -13.44 -1.70
CA LEU A 28 14.67 -11.99 -1.80
C LEU A 28 16.00 -11.46 -1.23
N SER A 29 16.63 -10.54 -1.93
CA SER A 29 17.80 -9.81 -1.43
C SER A 29 17.44 -8.96 -0.20
N LYS A 30 18.46 -8.55 0.56
CA LYS A 30 18.25 -7.63 1.69
C LYS A 30 17.64 -6.31 1.25
N ALA A 31 18.01 -5.81 0.07
CA ALA A 31 17.45 -4.57 -0.51
C ALA A 31 15.97 -4.73 -0.86
N GLN A 32 15.59 -5.81 -1.55
CA GLN A 32 14.20 -6.09 -1.87
C GLN A 32 13.32 -6.21 -0.62
N ARG A 33 13.78 -6.93 0.40
CA ARG A 33 13.05 -7.00 1.69
C ARG A 33 12.91 -5.64 2.37
N ALA A 34 13.89 -4.75 2.23
CA ALA A 34 13.81 -3.39 2.79
C ALA A 34 12.78 -2.54 2.02
N GLU A 35 12.74 -2.66 0.69
CA GLU A 35 11.78 -1.96 -0.16
C GLU A 35 10.35 -2.43 0.11
N ILE A 36 10.12 -3.74 0.23
CA ILE A 36 8.80 -4.31 0.60
C ILE A 36 8.33 -3.73 1.95
N ARG A 37 9.19 -3.76 2.97
CA ARG A 37 8.82 -3.20 4.28
C ARG A 37 8.57 -1.70 4.24
N ARG A 38 9.36 -0.94 3.49
CA ARG A 38 9.13 0.51 3.32
C ARG A 38 7.78 0.78 2.67
N PHE A 39 7.49 0.08 1.57
CA PHE A 39 6.21 0.21 0.87
C PHE A 39 5.02 -0.10 1.79
N ALA A 40 5.08 -1.22 2.50
CA ALA A 40 4.04 -1.60 3.44
C ALA A 40 3.90 -0.59 4.61
N TYR A 41 5.02 -0.07 5.14
CA TYR A 41 5.03 1.02 6.12
C TYR A 41 4.33 2.28 5.59
N ASN A 42 4.67 2.72 4.38
CA ASN A 42 4.13 3.95 3.80
C ASN A 42 2.63 3.85 3.51
N ASN A 43 2.17 2.70 3.03
CA ASN A 43 0.74 2.44 2.85
C ASN A 43 0.01 2.37 4.21
N SER A 44 0.59 1.70 5.21
CA SER A 44 0.03 1.67 6.56
C SER A 44 -0.06 3.07 7.17
N LEU A 45 0.93 3.92 6.95
CA LEU A 45 0.93 5.31 7.40
C LEU A 45 -0.22 6.09 6.78
N PHE A 46 -0.43 5.98 5.46
CA PHE A 46 -1.52 6.64 4.75
C PHE A 46 -2.88 6.20 5.30
N VAL A 47 -3.11 4.88 5.40
CA VAL A 47 -4.38 4.33 5.90
C VAL A 47 -4.63 4.74 7.34
N LEU A 48 -3.62 4.76 8.20
CA LEU A 48 -3.80 5.23 9.59
C LEU A 48 -4.23 6.71 9.65
N TYR A 49 -3.73 7.57 8.76
CA TYR A 49 -4.24 8.95 8.68
C TYR A 49 -5.65 9.03 8.12
N HIS A 50 -6.04 8.11 7.24
CA HIS A 50 -7.39 7.96 6.77
C HIS A 50 -8.35 7.60 7.92
N GLU A 51 -8.01 6.60 8.75
CA GLU A 51 -8.81 6.24 9.92
C GLU A 51 -8.85 7.34 10.98
N VAL A 52 -7.74 8.05 11.17
CA VAL A 52 -7.72 9.24 12.03
C VAL A 52 -8.59 10.37 11.47
N ALA A 53 -8.75 10.49 10.15
CA ALA A 53 -9.67 11.46 9.57
C ALA A 53 -11.11 11.14 9.96
N HIS A 54 -11.58 9.89 9.85
CA HIS A 54 -12.90 9.46 10.33
C HIS A 54 -13.08 9.76 11.82
N LEU A 55 -12.10 9.44 12.64
CA LEU A 55 -12.11 9.75 14.06
C LEU A 55 -12.27 11.27 14.31
N LEU A 56 -11.54 12.10 13.58
CA LEU A 56 -11.63 13.57 13.72
C LEU A 56 -12.97 14.09 13.24
N PHE A 57 -13.52 13.57 12.12
CA PHE A 57 -14.85 13.94 11.65
C PHE A 57 -15.91 13.68 12.72
N HIS A 58 -15.87 12.50 13.34
CA HIS A 58 -16.79 12.11 14.40
C HIS A 58 -16.56 12.91 15.70
N GLN A 59 -15.33 12.91 16.23
CA GLN A 59 -15.02 13.50 17.55
C GLN A 59 -15.11 15.02 17.58
N LEU A 60 -14.93 15.68 16.44
CA LEU A 60 -14.98 17.14 16.33
C LEU A 60 -16.27 17.65 15.67
N ASP A 61 -17.24 16.78 15.35
CA ASP A 61 -18.47 17.08 14.62
C ASP A 61 -18.18 17.90 13.34
N LEU A 62 -17.24 17.42 12.51
CA LEU A 62 -16.88 18.13 11.29
C LEU A 62 -17.93 17.87 10.20
N PRO A 63 -18.47 18.91 9.54
CA PRO A 63 -19.41 18.73 8.45
C PRO A 63 -18.69 18.19 7.21
N ILE A 64 -19.11 17.04 6.74
CA ILE A 64 -18.60 16.41 5.51
C ILE A 64 -19.68 16.48 4.43
N LEU A 65 -19.33 17.02 3.27
CA LEU A 65 -20.18 17.09 2.09
C LEU A 65 -19.69 16.07 1.05
N GLY A 66 -20.54 15.13 0.72
CA GLY A 66 -20.23 14.05 -0.21
C GLY A 66 -19.86 12.76 0.51
N ARG A 67 -19.00 11.94 -0.13
CA ARG A 67 -18.55 10.69 0.47
C ARG A 67 -17.53 10.97 1.57
N GLU A 68 -17.77 10.42 2.74
CA GLU A 68 -16.84 10.56 3.87
C GLU A 68 -15.48 9.90 3.59
N GLU A 69 -15.49 8.78 2.87
CA GLU A 69 -14.28 8.06 2.45
C GLU A 69 -13.36 8.94 1.57
N ASP A 70 -13.93 9.66 0.59
CA ASP A 70 -13.15 10.58 -0.25
C ASP A 70 -12.61 11.76 0.58
N ALA A 71 -13.38 12.22 1.56
CA ALA A 71 -12.93 13.27 2.48
C ALA A 71 -11.80 12.78 3.39
N ALA A 72 -11.85 11.52 3.85
CA ALA A 72 -10.80 10.90 4.67
C ALA A 72 -9.50 10.73 3.87
N ASP A 73 -9.58 10.26 2.62
CA ASP A 73 -8.42 10.21 1.70
C ASP A 73 -7.80 11.59 1.46
N ASN A 74 -8.65 12.59 1.22
CA ASN A 74 -8.20 13.97 1.02
C ASN A 74 -7.51 14.52 2.29
N MET A 75 -8.05 14.23 3.49
CA MET A 75 -7.47 14.67 4.75
C MET A 75 -6.14 13.96 5.05
N ALA A 76 -6.05 12.65 4.80
CA ALA A 76 -4.81 11.89 4.94
C ALA A 76 -3.72 12.46 4.00
N THR A 77 -4.07 12.66 2.72
CA THR A 77 -3.17 13.25 1.72
C THR A 77 -2.72 14.66 2.13
N TRP A 78 -3.67 15.52 2.49
CA TRP A 78 -3.40 16.90 2.93
C TRP A 78 -2.51 16.95 4.17
N THR A 79 -2.75 16.07 5.15
CA THR A 79 -1.96 15.99 6.37
C THR A 79 -0.51 15.64 6.07
N LEU A 80 -0.28 14.61 5.24
CA LEU A 80 1.06 14.19 4.84
C LEU A 80 1.77 15.25 3.99
N LEU A 81 1.09 15.88 3.04
CA LEU A 81 1.63 16.97 2.23
C LEU A 81 2.07 18.18 3.09
N ASN A 82 1.31 18.53 4.11
CA ASN A 82 1.62 19.69 4.95
C ASN A 82 2.79 19.45 5.93
N LYS A 83 3.27 18.23 6.09
CA LYS A 83 4.52 17.93 6.82
C LYS A 83 5.77 18.37 6.06
N ARG A 84 5.69 18.52 4.74
CA ARG A 84 6.75 19.03 3.87
C ARG A 84 8.08 18.28 4.03
N THR A 85 8.05 16.97 4.10
CA THR A 85 9.25 16.12 4.18
C THR A 85 9.32 15.13 3.02
N LYS A 86 10.55 14.75 2.63
CA LYS A 86 10.76 13.74 1.58
C LYS A 86 10.17 12.38 1.94
N GLU A 87 10.14 12.08 3.23
CA GLU A 87 9.57 10.84 3.76
C GLU A 87 8.07 10.79 3.52
N THR A 88 7.36 11.89 3.81
CA THR A 88 5.89 11.97 3.58
C THR A 88 5.54 12.07 2.10
N ASP A 89 6.35 12.77 1.29
CA ASP A 89 6.21 12.77 -0.16
C ASP A 89 6.33 11.35 -0.74
N ARG A 90 7.33 10.59 -0.24
CA ARG A 90 7.51 9.19 -0.61
C ARG A 90 6.37 8.31 -0.13
N ALA A 91 5.85 8.56 1.07
CA ALA A 91 4.71 7.80 1.60
C ALA A 91 3.46 7.99 0.72
N LEU A 92 3.21 9.20 0.24
CA LEU A 92 2.10 9.46 -0.69
C LEU A 92 2.30 8.79 -2.06
N ALA A 93 3.52 8.80 -2.59
CA ALA A 93 3.82 8.09 -3.83
C ALA A 93 3.62 6.58 -3.70
N ASP A 94 4.08 5.98 -2.60
CA ASP A 94 3.89 4.57 -2.29
C ASP A 94 2.40 4.24 -2.03
N ALA A 95 1.63 5.14 -1.39
CA ALA A 95 0.18 4.98 -1.17
C ALA A 95 -0.60 5.00 -2.50
N ALA A 96 -0.30 5.95 -3.38
CA ALA A 96 -0.90 5.98 -4.72
C ALA A 96 -0.57 4.70 -5.51
N GLN A 97 0.68 4.23 -5.44
CA GLN A 97 1.06 2.95 -6.05
C GLN A 97 0.31 1.78 -5.40
N GLY A 98 0.12 1.80 -4.08
CA GLY A 98 -0.64 0.78 -3.34
C GLY A 98 -2.06 0.64 -3.88
N TRP A 99 -2.77 1.74 -4.08
CA TRP A 99 -4.11 1.73 -4.69
C TRP A 99 -4.13 1.22 -6.13
N ILE A 100 -3.09 1.52 -6.94
CA ILE A 100 -2.98 0.92 -8.30
C ILE A 100 -2.80 -0.60 -8.20
N LEU A 101 -1.92 -1.07 -7.32
CA LEU A 101 -1.65 -2.51 -7.16
C LEU A 101 -2.88 -3.25 -6.60
N SER A 102 -3.56 -2.67 -5.61
CA SER A 102 -4.82 -3.18 -5.06
C SER A 102 -5.89 -3.28 -6.15
N GLY A 103 -6.10 -2.21 -6.91
CA GLY A 103 -7.08 -2.19 -7.99
C GLY A 103 -6.82 -3.22 -9.08
N ILE A 104 -5.56 -3.60 -9.32
CA ILE A 104 -5.20 -4.68 -10.25
C ILE A 104 -5.43 -6.04 -9.60
N ALA A 105 -5.02 -6.22 -8.36
CA ALA A 105 -5.08 -7.50 -7.66
C ALA A 105 -6.52 -7.94 -7.34
N TYR A 106 -7.39 -6.98 -7.03
CA TYR A 106 -8.78 -7.20 -6.60
C TYR A 106 -9.82 -6.76 -7.63
N ASP A 107 -9.38 -6.41 -8.85
CA ASP A 107 -10.27 -6.04 -9.98
C ASP A 107 -11.25 -4.90 -9.65
N SER A 108 -10.77 -3.87 -8.91
CA SER A 108 -11.61 -2.73 -8.51
C SER A 108 -12.17 -1.98 -9.72
N GLY A 109 -13.50 -1.95 -9.85
CA GLY A 109 -14.25 -1.44 -10.98
C GLY A 109 -14.64 -2.53 -12.01
N GLY A 110 -14.36 -3.82 -11.72
CA GLY A 110 -14.77 -4.95 -12.54
C GLY A 110 -16.24 -5.32 -12.37
N ASP A 111 -16.80 -5.08 -11.17
CA ASP A 111 -18.16 -5.43 -10.83
C ASP A 111 -19.05 -4.19 -10.60
N GLU A 112 -20.36 -4.32 -10.84
CA GLU A 112 -21.33 -3.25 -10.59
C GLU A 112 -21.40 -2.83 -9.11
N SER A 113 -21.14 -3.76 -8.19
CA SER A 113 -21.07 -3.50 -6.75
C SER A 113 -20.00 -2.49 -6.37
N ASP A 114 -18.89 -2.40 -7.11
CA ASP A 114 -17.81 -1.48 -6.84
C ASP A 114 -18.26 -0.01 -7.00
N TYR A 115 -19.17 0.23 -7.95
CA TYR A 115 -19.73 1.57 -8.19
C TYR A 115 -20.74 1.98 -7.12
N ALA A 116 -21.32 1.02 -6.39
CA ALA A 116 -22.25 1.24 -5.29
C ALA A 116 -21.55 1.24 -3.91
N ALA A 117 -20.25 1.00 -3.87
CA ALA A 117 -19.45 0.98 -2.63
C ALA A 117 -19.30 2.38 -2.02
N ASN A 118 -19.00 2.42 -0.73
CA ASN A 118 -18.74 3.67 -0.01
C ASN A 118 -17.45 4.36 -0.49
N HIS A 119 -16.41 3.57 -0.83
CA HIS A 119 -15.15 4.05 -1.38
C HIS A 119 -15.24 4.34 -2.87
N SER A 120 -14.48 5.32 -3.33
CA SER A 120 -14.15 5.45 -4.75
C SER A 120 -13.31 4.27 -5.22
N LEU A 121 -13.30 4.00 -6.54
CA LEU A 121 -12.47 2.94 -7.11
C LEU A 121 -10.99 3.18 -6.77
N ASP A 122 -10.25 2.12 -6.49
CA ASP A 122 -8.84 2.19 -6.08
C ASP A 122 -8.01 3.08 -7.01
N LYS A 123 -8.22 2.94 -8.31
CA LYS A 123 -7.56 3.77 -9.30
C LYS A 123 -7.93 5.26 -9.20
N GLN A 124 -9.17 5.58 -8.84
CA GLN A 124 -9.58 6.97 -8.62
C GLN A 124 -8.92 7.54 -7.37
N ARG A 125 -8.81 6.76 -6.30
CA ARG A 125 -8.09 7.12 -5.07
C ARG A 125 -6.62 7.43 -5.36
N ALA A 126 -5.94 6.57 -6.14
CA ALA A 126 -4.56 6.79 -6.57
C ALA A 126 -4.38 8.11 -7.33
N TYR A 127 -5.24 8.37 -8.32
CA TYR A 127 -5.18 9.60 -9.11
C TYR A 127 -5.48 10.84 -8.28
N GLN A 128 -6.35 10.76 -7.29
CA GLN A 128 -6.66 11.89 -6.40
C GLN A 128 -5.45 12.25 -5.53
N ILE A 129 -4.76 11.26 -4.95
CA ILE A 129 -3.50 11.50 -4.21
C ILE A 129 -2.49 12.23 -5.10
N VAL A 130 -2.22 11.69 -6.29
CA VAL A 130 -1.26 12.28 -7.23
C VAL A 130 -1.66 13.71 -7.64
N CYS A 131 -2.97 13.94 -7.85
CA CYS A 131 -3.46 15.28 -8.19
C CYS A 131 -3.25 16.29 -7.05
N LEU A 132 -3.53 15.91 -5.81
CA LEU A 132 -3.26 16.78 -4.65
C LEU A 132 -1.77 17.07 -4.48
N MET A 133 -0.89 16.09 -4.74
CA MET A 133 0.56 16.29 -4.76
C MET A 133 0.95 17.34 -5.80
N VAL A 134 0.51 17.15 -7.05
CA VAL A 134 0.78 18.11 -8.15
C VAL A 134 0.19 19.49 -7.84
N GLY A 135 -1.03 19.53 -7.31
CA GLY A 135 -1.68 20.79 -6.95
C GLY A 135 -0.94 21.58 -5.88
N MET A 136 -0.26 20.90 -4.96
CA MET A 136 0.57 21.52 -3.94
C MET A 136 1.90 22.04 -4.49
N ASP A 137 2.59 21.23 -5.31
CA ASP A 137 3.87 21.59 -5.92
C ASP A 137 4.02 20.86 -7.27
N GLU A 138 3.59 21.57 -8.32
CA GLU A 138 3.63 21.05 -9.67
C GLU A 138 5.06 20.68 -10.12
N THR A 139 6.06 21.47 -9.74
CA THR A 139 7.43 21.23 -10.14
C THR A 139 7.99 19.95 -9.53
N ALA A 140 7.71 19.72 -8.26
CA ALA A 140 8.18 18.54 -7.53
C ALA A 140 7.48 17.26 -7.99
N PHE A 141 6.16 17.31 -8.24
CA PHE A 141 5.35 16.10 -8.41
C PHE A 141 4.86 15.82 -9.84
N ARG A 142 5.11 16.70 -10.79
CA ARG A 142 4.82 16.43 -12.22
C ARG A 142 5.43 15.13 -12.75
N PRO A 143 6.67 14.73 -12.39
CA PRO A 143 7.22 13.45 -12.81
C PRO A 143 6.32 12.26 -12.43
N ILE A 144 5.79 12.23 -11.21
CA ILE A 144 4.87 11.19 -10.75
C ILE A 144 3.58 11.17 -11.59
N ALA A 145 2.97 12.36 -11.81
CA ALA A 145 1.76 12.45 -12.63
C ALA A 145 1.98 11.94 -14.07
N ASN A 146 3.17 12.17 -14.63
CA ASN A 146 3.53 11.66 -15.95
C ASN A 146 3.67 10.12 -15.95
N GLU A 147 4.21 9.51 -14.89
CA GLU A 147 4.27 8.05 -14.73
C GLU A 147 2.84 7.45 -14.71
N TYR A 148 1.91 8.15 -14.06
CA TYR A 148 0.48 7.79 -14.04
C TYR A 148 -0.24 8.14 -15.35
N ARG A 149 0.44 8.73 -16.34
CA ARG A 149 -0.14 9.19 -17.62
C ARG A 149 -1.33 10.13 -17.43
N MET A 150 -1.28 10.95 -16.38
CA MET A 150 -2.28 11.99 -16.16
C MET A 150 -2.17 13.05 -17.25
N GLU A 151 -3.28 13.34 -17.93
CA GLU A 151 -3.33 14.33 -18.99
C GLU A 151 -2.90 15.71 -18.50
N ARG A 152 -2.24 16.51 -19.38
CA ARG A 152 -1.66 17.79 -19.01
C ARG A 152 -2.70 18.76 -18.43
N ASP A 153 -3.83 18.91 -19.10
CA ASP A 153 -4.91 19.79 -18.65
C ASP A 153 -5.42 19.39 -17.26
N ARG A 154 -5.43 18.06 -16.97
CA ARG A 154 -5.78 17.57 -15.63
C ARG A 154 -4.72 17.92 -14.61
N GLN A 155 -3.43 17.78 -14.93
CA GLN A 155 -2.34 18.19 -14.04
C GLN A 155 -2.44 19.69 -13.71
N ASP A 156 -2.68 20.54 -14.72
CA ASP A 156 -2.79 21.99 -14.54
C ASP A 156 -4.03 22.36 -13.69
N SER A 157 -5.12 21.57 -13.74
CA SER A 157 -6.32 21.78 -12.91
C SER A 157 -6.17 21.31 -11.47
N CYS A 158 -5.18 20.46 -11.13
CA CYS A 158 -4.97 19.92 -9.78
C CYS A 158 -4.70 21.01 -8.72
N TYR A 159 -4.21 22.19 -9.14
CA TYR A 159 -4.08 23.33 -8.24
C TYR A 159 -5.41 23.68 -7.56
N TRP A 160 -6.51 23.65 -8.29
CA TRP A 160 -7.83 23.97 -7.74
C TRP A 160 -8.35 22.90 -6.77
N ASP A 161 -8.02 21.64 -7.04
CA ASP A 161 -8.37 20.54 -6.12
C ASP A 161 -7.62 20.70 -4.78
N TYR A 162 -6.31 20.92 -4.84
CA TYR A 162 -5.51 21.13 -3.64
C TYR A 162 -5.94 22.39 -2.87
N ASP A 163 -6.13 23.54 -3.56
CA ASP A 163 -6.59 24.79 -2.94
C ASP A 163 -7.92 24.60 -2.22
N THR A 164 -8.84 23.86 -2.82
CA THR A 164 -10.14 23.57 -2.21
C THR A 164 -10.01 22.72 -0.96
N VAL A 165 -9.22 21.64 -1.01
CA VAL A 165 -8.96 20.75 0.12
C VAL A 165 -8.22 21.50 1.24
N ASP A 166 -7.21 22.29 0.91
CA ASP A 166 -6.39 23.06 1.85
C ASP A 166 -7.23 24.10 2.60
N ARG A 167 -8.06 24.87 1.88
CA ARG A 167 -8.96 25.84 2.50
C ARG A 167 -10.02 25.18 3.38
N ALA A 168 -10.57 24.05 2.94
CA ALA A 168 -11.57 23.31 3.69
C ALA A 168 -11.01 22.83 5.03
N PHE A 169 -9.89 22.10 5.03
CA PHE A 169 -9.32 21.55 6.27
C PHE A 169 -8.70 22.63 7.16
N LYS A 170 -8.09 23.67 6.62
CA LYS A 170 -7.67 24.84 7.42
C LYS A 170 -8.85 25.50 8.11
N GLY A 171 -9.99 25.63 7.44
CA GLY A 171 -11.21 26.17 8.02
C GLY A 171 -11.82 25.27 9.09
N LEU A 172 -11.93 23.97 8.81
CA LEU A 172 -12.52 22.98 9.70
C LEU A 172 -11.68 22.72 10.96
N LEU A 173 -10.36 22.65 10.82
CA LEU A 173 -9.44 22.36 11.93
C LEU A 173 -8.91 23.63 12.61
N GLY A 174 -9.06 24.79 12.00
CA GLY A 174 -8.60 26.07 12.53
C GLY A 174 -9.15 26.37 13.92
N GLY A 175 -8.25 26.46 14.91
CA GLY A 175 -8.63 26.71 16.30
C GLY A 175 -9.03 25.48 17.11
N ARG A 176 -9.00 24.28 16.51
CA ARG A 176 -9.28 23.00 17.18
C ARG A 176 -8.01 22.26 17.61
N ASP A 177 -6.85 22.83 17.34
CA ASP A 177 -5.56 22.39 17.81
C ASP A 177 -5.48 22.51 19.34
N ASN A 178 -4.63 21.69 19.94
CA ASN A 178 -4.43 21.58 21.39
C ASN A 178 -3.72 22.83 21.98
N LYS A 179 -4.34 24.00 21.84
CA LYS A 179 -3.79 25.29 22.37
C LYS A 179 -3.75 25.35 23.90
N ASN A 180 -4.50 24.49 24.59
CA ASN A 180 -4.65 24.51 26.03
C ASN A 180 -3.79 23.45 26.75
N GLY A 181 -2.94 22.73 26.07
CA GLY A 181 -2.02 21.74 26.64
C GLY A 181 -2.69 20.47 27.21
N ARG A 182 -4.00 20.28 26.99
CA ARG A 182 -4.69 19.02 27.27
C ARG A 182 -4.72 18.19 26.00
N GLY A 183 -3.76 17.28 25.86
CA GLY A 183 -3.77 16.30 24.78
C GLY A 183 -4.94 15.32 24.93
N THR A 184 -5.21 14.60 23.85
CA THR A 184 -6.14 13.45 23.88
C THR A 184 -5.48 12.28 24.60
N GLU A 185 -6.23 11.60 25.45
CA GLU A 185 -5.79 10.30 25.97
C GLU A 185 -5.88 9.27 24.83
N VAL A 186 -4.74 8.67 24.49
CA VAL A 186 -4.65 7.63 23.46
C VAL A 186 -3.95 6.40 24.05
N VAL A 187 -4.61 5.25 24.00
CA VAL A 187 -4.07 3.98 24.47
C VAL A 187 -3.72 3.12 23.27
N VAL A 188 -2.45 2.72 23.14
CA VAL A 188 -1.98 1.85 22.05
C VAL A 188 -1.80 0.42 22.56
N THR A 189 -2.43 -0.53 21.88
CA THR A 189 -2.35 -1.96 22.21
C THR A 189 -2.00 -2.77 20.98
N TYR A 190 -1.00 -3.64 21.11
CA TYR A 190 -0.63 -4.63 20.11
C TYR A 190 -1.05 -6.01 20.62
N HIS A 191 -2.08 -6.57 20.02
CA HIS A 191 -2.58 -7.90 20.36
C HIS A 191 -1.72 -9.00 19.72
N ASP A 192 -1.90 -10.23 20.18
CA ASP A 192 -1.24 -11.38 19.57
C ASP A 192 -1.75 -11.64 18.14
N ALA A 193 -0.81 -11.85 17.25
CA ALA A 193 -1.08 -12.04 15.81
C ALA A 193 -1.29 -13.53 15.44
N GLY A 194 -0.86 -14.45 16.32
CA GLY A 194 -0.74 -15.87 15.94
C GLY A 194 0.41 -16.14 14.96
N GLY A 195 0.67 -17.44 14.69
CA GLY A 195 1.87 -17.87 13.98
C GLY A 195 1.99 -17.37 12.54
N GLN A 196 0.91 -17.33 11.77
CA GLN A 196 0.91 -16.99 10.36
C GLN A 196 1.14 -15.48 10.11
N LEU A 197 0.60 -14.63 10.95
CA LEU A 197 0.74 -13.17 10.83
C LEU A 197 1.90 -12.59 11.65
N LYS A 198 2.68 -13.44 12.33
CA LYS A 198 3.77 -12.99 13.20
C LYS A 198 4.76 -12.06 12.48
N ALA A 199 5.15 -12.41 11.26
CA ALA A 199 6.11 -11.60 10.49
C ALA A 199 5.55 -10.21 10.14
N ALA A 200 4.29 -10.12 9.75
CA ALA A 200 3.61 -8.86 9.44
C ALA A 200 3.42 -8.02 10.73
N ALA A 201 2.98 -8.63 11.82
CA ALA A 201 2.84 -7.97 13.11
C ALA A 201 4.17 -7.44 13.67
N ASP A 202 5.24 -8.24 13.57
CA ASP A 202 6.59 -7.82 13.97
C ASP A 202 7.10 -6.67 13.10
N ALA A 203 6.84 -6.72 11.78
CA ALA A 203 7.19 -5.63 10.86
C ALA A 203 6.39 -4.36 11.18
N PHE A 204 5.08 -4.46 11.39
CA PHE A 204 4.23 -3.35 11.76
C PHE A 204 4.65 -2.71 13.10
N ARG A 205 4.81 -3.52 14.15
CA ARG A 205 5.27 -3.02 15.46
C ARG A 205 6.65 -2.39 15.39
N SER A 206 7.62 -3.01 14.71
CA SER A 206 8.98 -2.49 14.60
C SER A 206 9.09 -1.24 13.73
N SER A 207 8.10 -0.96 12.88
CA SER A 207 8.04 0.26 12.08
C SER A 207 7.79 1.51 12.94
N GLY A 208 7.10 1.36 14.07
CA GLY A 208 6.69 2.46 14.94
C GLY A 208 5.57 3.34 14.38
N VAL A 209 5.01 3.01 13.21
CA VAL A 209 4.01 3.84 12.52
C VAL A 209 2.76 4.08 13.38
N PHE A 210 2.32 3.06 14.09
CA PHE A 210 1.12 3.12 14.91
C PHE A 210 1.29 4.05 16.10
N ASP A 211 2.42 3.92 16.79
CA ASP A 211 2.77 4.82 17.91
C ASP A 211 2.97 6.25 17.42
N GLN A 212 3.62 6.45 16.27
CA GLN A 212 3.82 7.79 15.67
C GLN A 212 2.50 8.50 15.43
N VAL A 213 1.52 7.85 14.79
CA VAL A 213 0.21 8.45 14.49
C VAL A 213 -0.58 8.69 15.77
N ALA A 214 -0.54 7.76 16.74
CA ALA A 214 -1.16 7.93 18.04
C ALA A 214 -0.55 9.11 18.83
N ASP A 215 0.76 9.28 18.78
CA ASP A 215 1.45 10.41 19.44
C ASP A 215 1.09 11.76 18.78
N GLU A 216 0.97 11.80 17.47
CA GLU A 216 0.52 13.01 16.78
C GLU A 216 -0.91 13.38 17.15
N LEU A 217 -1.82 12.39 17.20
CA LEU A 217 -3.19 12.62 17.65
C LEU A 217 -3.20 13.14 19.10
N ARG A 218 -2.45 12.51 19.99
CA ARG A 218 -2.32 12.87 21.41
C ARG A 218 -1.84 14.31 21.59
N ASN A 219 -0.88 14.73 20.79
CA ASN A 219 -0.23 16.05 20.96
C ASN A 219 -0.98 17.18 20.25
N ASN A 220 -1.65 16.90 19.13
CA ASN A 220 -2.21 17.92 18.25
C ASN A 220 -3.69 18.22 18.51
N TYR A 221 -4.43 17.30 19.13
CA TYR A 221 -5.87 17.43 19.30
C TYR A 221 -6.30 17.25 20.75
N SER A 222 -7.38 17.95 21.15
CA SER A 222 -8.11 17.73 22.39
C SER A 222 -9.48 17.17 22.05
N LEU A 223 -9.60 15.84 22.06
CA LEU A 223 -10.84 15.16 21.73
C LEU A 223 -11.73 14.99 22.97
N ARG A 224 -13.01 14.72 22.72
CA ARG A 224 -14.03 14.57 23.78
C ARG A 224 -13.84 13.30 24.60
N GLU A 225 -13.41 12.24 23.94
CA GLU A 225 -13.29 10.91 24.53
C GLU A 225 -11.88 10.33 24.36
N PRO A 226 -11.44 9.45 25.28
CA PRO A 226 -10.22 8.68 25.12
C PRO A 226 -10.32 7.81 23.86
N VAL A 227 -9.20 7.66 23.16
CA VAL A 227 -9.11 6.90 21.91
C VAL A 227 -8.32 5.61 22.13
N GLN A 228 -8.82 4.51 21.60
CA GLN A 228 -8.12 3.24 21.58
C GLN A 228 -7.47 3.02 20.21
N PHE A 229 -6.19 2.65 20.21
CA PHE A 229 -5.46 2.22 19.02
C PHE A 229 -5.12 0.74 19.18
N ASN A 230 -5.80 -0.12 18.43
CA ASN A 230 -5.66 -1.58 18.54
C ASN A 230 -5.13 -2.20 17.26
N ALA A 231 -3.89 -2.70 17.29
CA ALA A 231 -3.35 -3.53 16.21
C ALA A 231 -3.62 -5.00 16.54
N LYS A 232 -4.39 -5.68 15.68
CA LYS A 232 -4.88 -7.04 15.96
C LYS A 232 -5.05 -7.89 14.71
N ARG A 233 -5.32 -9.15 14.88
CA ARG A 233 -5.81 -10.03 13.83
C ARG A 233 -7.31 -9.81 13.66
N CYS A 234 -7.78 -9.57 12.43
CA CYS A 234 -9.20 -9.33 12.14
C CYS A 234 -9.83 -10.46 11.31
N GLY A 235 -9.03 -11.21 10.57
CA GLY A 235 -9.50 -12.19 9.59
C GLY A 235 -9.65 -11.62 8.17
N GLU A 236 -9.35 -10.34 7.97
CA GLU A 236 -9.37 -9.62 6.71
C GLU A 236 -8.27 -8.56 6.65
N ALA A 237 -7.83 -8.20 5.44
CA ALA A 237 -6.86 -7.13 5.21
C ALA A 237 -7.57 -5.78 5.24
N ASN A 238 -7.63 -5.14 6.41
CA ASN A 238 -8.38 -3.91 6.63
C ASN A 238 -7.76 -3.04 7.73
N ALA A 239 -8.17 -1.78 7.79
CA ALA A 239 -8.10 -0.90 8.95
C ALA A 239 -9.42 -0.13 9.02
N PHE A 240 -9.86 0.27 10.18
CA PHE A 240 -11.12 1.01 10.32
C PHE A 240 -11.19 1.76 11.65
N TYR A 241 -11.97 2.83 11.66
CA TYR A 241 -12.39 3.54 12.85
C TYR A 241 -13.79 3.06 13.27
N ASP A 242 -13.93 2.65 14.53
CA ASP A 242 -15.22 2.31 15.12
C ASP A 242 -15.71 3.49 15.99
N PRO A 243 -16.77 4.22 15.58
CA PRO A 243 -17.27 5.34 16.34
C PRO A 243 -18.01 4.94 17.63
N GLU A 244 -18.49 3.67 17.77
CA GLU A 244 -19.19 3.23 18.96
C GLU A 244 -18.23 2.99 20.14
N THR A 245 -17.01 2.53 19.83
CA THR A 245 -15.96 2.25 20.81
C THR A 245 -14.83 3.27 20.83
N VAL A 246 -14.85 4.23 19.91
CA VAL A 246 -13.80 5.25 19.69
C VAL A 246 -12.44 4.58 19.48
N GLU A 247 -12.42 3.59 18.59
CA GLU A 247 -11.30 2.70 18.36
C GLU A 247 -10.77 2.81 16.92
N VAL A 248 -9.47 3.05 16.76
CA VAL A 248 -8.76 2.88 15.49
C VAL A 248 -8.16 1.48 15.48
N ILE A 249 -8.58 0.67 14.54
CA ILE A 249 -8.18 -0.72 14.42
C ILE A 249 -7.30 -0.89 13.19
N PHE A 250 -6.14 -1.52 13.38
CA PHE A 250 -5.27 -1.94 12.28
C PHE A 250 -5.13 -3.47 12.28
N CYS A 251 -5.56 -4.09 11.18
CA CYS A 251 -5.48 -5.53 11.00
C CYS A 251 -4.10 -5.93 10.49
N TYR A 252 -3.45 -6.89 11.15
CA TYR A 252 -2.11 -7.35 10.71
C TYR A 252 -2.13 -7.98 9.31
N GLU A 253 -3.29 -8.46 8.88
CA GLU A 253 -3.52 -8.94 7.52
C GLU A 253 -3.26 -7.84 6.48
N LEU A 254 -3.60 -6.59 6.76
CA LEU A 254 -3.35 -5.47 5.85
C LEU A 254 -1.85 -5.21 5.65
N MET A 255 -1.05 -5.32 6.72
CA MET A 255 0.40 -5.23 6.60
C MET A 255 0.98 -6.36 5.75
N ALA A 256 0.45 -7.58 5.90
CA ALA A 256 0.84 -8.73 5.09
C ALA A 256 0.46 -8.52 3.62
N ASP A 257 -0.75 -8.05 3.37
CA ASP A 257 -1.27 -7.76 2.03
C ASP A 257 -0.41 -6.73 1.28
N TYR A 258 -0.08 -5.59 1.91
CA TYR A 258 0.82 -4.62 1.30
C TYR A 258 2.20 -5.17 0.97
N MET A 259 2.73 -6.06 1.81
CA MET A 259 4.01 -6.72 1.55
C MET A 259 3.90 -7.65 0.33
N GLU A 260 2.81 -8.41 0.22
CA GLU A 260 2.55 -9.35 -0.88
C GLU A 260 2.28 -8.62 -2.19
N LEU A 261 1.44 -7.57 -2.20
CA LEU A 261 1.15 -6.74 -3.36
C LEU A 261 2.43 -6.14 -3.97
N TYR A 262 3.29 -5.58 -3.13
CA TYR A 262 4.52 -4.99 -3.62
C TYR A 262 5.51 -6.05 -4.11
N GLN A 263 5.64 -7.17 -3.39
CA GLN A 263 6.49 -8.28 -3.81
C GLN A 263 6.04 -8.85 -5.16
N ALA A 264 4.75 -9.00 -5.38
CA ALA A 264 4.19 -9.49 -6.65
C ALA A 264 4.41 -8.51 -7.81
N SER A 265 4.57 -7.22 -7.54
CA SER A 265 4.83 -6.17 -8.53
C SER A 265 6.31 -6.03 -8.92
N MET A 266 7.21 -6.66 -8.16
CA MET A 266 8.66 -6.58 -8.45
C MET A 266 9.00 -7.35 -9.73
N PRO A 267 9.91 -6.82 -10.58
CA PRO A 267 10.42 -7.56 -11.72
C PRO A 267 11.03 -8.89 -11.27
N GLU A 268 10.73 -9.97 -11.98
CA GLU A 268 11.48 -11.20 -11.82
C GLU A 268 12.96 -10.91 -12.11
N ASP A 269 13.85 -11.16 -11.15
CA ASP A 269 15.29 -11.02 -11.36
C ASP A 269 15.68 -11.98 -12.50
N VAL A 270 15.98 -11.44 -13.67
CA VAL A 270 16.57 -12.21 -14.77
C VAL A 270 17.89 -12.74 -14.24
N ALA A 271 17.98 -14.05 -14.05
CA ALA A 271 19.20 -14.70 -13.61
C ALA A 271 20.39 -14.19 -14.47
N PRO A 272 21.52 -13.77 -13.87
CA PRO A 272 22.65 -13.31 -14.65
C PRO A 272 23.03 -14.41 -15.63
N ALA A 273 23.17 -14.04 -16.92
CA ALA A 273 23.57 -14.97 -17.97
C ALA A 273 24.78 -15.80 -17.50
N PRO A 274 24.78 -17.14 -17.70
CA PRO A 274 25.87 -17.99 -17.23
C PRO A 274 27.18 -17.43 -17.74
N ARG A 275 28.14 -17.17 -16.84
CA ARG A 275 29.49 -16.70 -17.21
C ARG A 275 30.06 -17.70 -18.21
N GLN A 276 30.27 -17.25 -19.43
CA GLN A 276 31.02 -18.03 -20.40
C GLN A 276 32.40 -18.33 -19.79
N THR A 277 32.59 -19.53 -19.28
CA THR A 277 33.93 -20.03 -18.91
C THR A 277 34.72 -20.05 -20.19
N GLY A 278 35.71 -19.17 -20.25
CA GLY A 278 36.56 -19.02 -21.41
C GLY A 278 37.11 -20.35 -21.91
N VAL A 279 36.79 -20.65 -23.15
CA VAL A 279 37.40 -21.76 -23.92
C VAL A 279 38.90 -21.49 -24.00
N GLY A 280 39.67 -22.51 -23.60
CA GLY A 280 41.09 -22.46 -23.51
C GLY A 280 41.79 -22.00 -24.79
N LYS A 281 42.80 -21.17 -24.63
CA LYS A 281 43.75 -20.81 -25.69
C LYS A 281 44.43 -22.07 -26.22
N GLU A 282 44.04 -22.45 -27.42
CA GLU A 282 44.76 -23.46 -28.21
C GLU A 282 46.14 -22.90 -28.56
N LYS A 283 47.17 -23.58 -28.06
CA LYS A 283 48.59 -23.29 -28.40
C LYS A 283 48.83 -23.68 -29.84
N THR A 284 48.95 -22.71 -30.73
CA THR A 284 49.52 -22.94 -32.05
C THR A 284 51.03 -23.28 -31.90
N SER A 285 51.37 -24.57 -32.14
CA SER A 285 52.73 -25.00 -32.36
C SER A 285 53.16 -24.58 -33.76
N LYS A 286 54.29 -23.91 -33.82
CA LYS A 286 55.04 -23.67 -35.05
C LYS A 286 55.71 -24.95 -35.51
N PHE A 287 55.52 -25.31 -36.78
CA PHE A 287 56.52 -25.79 -37.70
C PHE A 287 56.14 -25.31 -39.10
#